data_5fa698b274976588f2996c5783099858
#
_entry.id   5fa698b274976588f2996c5783099858
#
_cell.length_a   1.000
_cell.length_b   1.000
_cell.length_c   1.000
_cell.angle_alpha   90.00
_cell.angle_beta   90.00
_cell.angle_gamma   90.00
#
_symmetry.space_group_name_H-M   'P 1'
#
loop_
_entity.id
_entity.type
_entity.pdbx_description
1 polymer ?
#
loop_
_entity_poly.entity_id
_entity_poly.type
_entity_poly.pdbx_seq_one_letter_code
_entity_poly.pdbx_strand_id
1 'polypeptide(L)'
;MTAEIISVGSELLTGTVVNTNAAFLAEQCVTLGFDCFYQTVVGDDKKRLEETVKTAENRSDIIFVSGGLGQAEDDITLQTIKDMYPDASAVELENHNGSANGCILEKQKKTVILLPGSPKELEPMFREQVSVY
;
A
#
# COMPACT_ATOMS: atom_id res chain seq x y z
N MET A 1 4.61 1.32 17.23
CA MET A 1 3.50 1.24 16.28
C MET A 1 3.58 -0.03 15.46
N THR A 2 2.45 -0.63 15.15
CA THR A 2 2.37 -1.85 14.36
C THR A 2 2.03 -1.51 12.92
N ALA A 3 2.81 -2.03 12.00
CA ALA A 3 2.62 -1.83 10.57
C ALA A 3 2.31 -3.15 9.89
N GLU A 4 1.61 -3.07 8.77
CA GLU A 4 1.26 -4.24 7.98
C GLU A 4 1.44 -3.92 6.49
N ILE A 5 1.82 -4.93 5.71
CA ILE A 5 2.12 -4.76 4.28
C ILE A 5 1.13 -5.60 3.47
N ILE A 6 0.44 -4.95 2.54
CA ILE A 6 -0.47 -5.61 1.60
C ILE A 6 0.05 -5.33 0.19
N SER A 7 0.30 -6.39 -0.56
CA SER A 7 0.75 -6.30 -1.95
C SER A 7 -0.38 -6.77 -2.87
N VAL A 8 -0.79 -5.89 -3.79
CA VAL A 8 -1.89 -6.16 -4.72
C VAL A 8 -1.33 -6.46 -6.10
N GLY A 9 -1.65 -7.62 -6.63
CA GLY A 9 -1.22 -8.01 -7.96
C GLY A 9 -1.36 -9.50 -8.18
N SER A 10 -2.12 -9.89 -9.20
CA SER A 10 -2.29 -11.29 -9.55
C SER A 10 -0.99 -11.96 -9.98
N GLU A 11 -0.07 -11.18 -10.58
CA GLU A 11 1.25 -11.66 -10.99
C GLU A 11 2.12 -12.09 -9.81
N LEU A 12 1.86 -11.55 -8.63
CA LEU A 12 2.55 -11.96 -7.42
C LEU A 12 2.06 -13.32 -6.93
N LEU A 13 0.78 -13.61 -7.14
CA LEU A 13 0.18 -14.88 -6.72
C LEU A 13 0.58 -16.02 -7.65
N THR A 14 0.84 -15.75 -8.90
CA THR A 14 1.25 -16.78 -9.89
C THR A 14 2.76 -17.01 -9.92
N GLY A 15 3.51 -16.22 -9.16
CA GLY A 15 4.96 -16.32 -9.15
C GLY A 15 5.65 -15.70 -10.37
N THR A 16 4.90 -15.00 -11.21
CA THR A 16 5.45 -14.36 -12.40
C THR A 16 6.41 -13.22 -12.03
N VAL A 17 6.12 -12.55 -10.93
CA VAL A 17 6.93 -11.44 -10.41
C VAL A 17 7.28 -11.72 -8.95
N VAL A 18 8.54 -11.47 -8.58
CA VAL A 18 9.00 -11.59 -7.20
C VAL A 18 8.58 -10.34 -6.43
N ASN A 19 8.02 -10.52 -5.25
CA ASN A 19 7.51 -9.42 -4.42
C ASN A 19 8.66 -8.71 -3.69
N THR A 20 9.46 -7.94 -4.41
CA THR A 20 10.57 -7.16 -3.84
C THR A 20 10.06 -5.94 -3.07
N ASN A 21 8.88 -5.42 -3.40
CA ASN A 21 8.29 -4.30 -2.69
C ASN A 21 8.03 -4.63 -1.21
N ALA A 22 7.51 -5.82 -0.93
CA ALA A 22 7.25 -6.23 0.44
C ALA A 22 8.55 -6.32 1.24
N ALA A 23 9.62 -6.85 0.64
CA ALA A 23 10.92 -6.92 1.29
C ALA A 23 11.46 -5.52 1.58
N PHE A 24 11.36 -4.60 0.62
CA PHE A 24 11.78 -3.22 0.80
C PHE A 24 11.00 -2.54 1.94
N LEU A 25 9.68 -2.65 1.91
CA LEU A 25 8.83 -2.03 2.93
C LEU A 25 9.08 -2.63 4.33
N ALA A 26 9.32 -3.93 4.40
CA ALA A 26 9.65 -4.56 5.67
C ALA A 26 10.96 -4.01 6.25
N GLU A 27 11.98 -3.82 5.41
CA GLU A 27 13.25 -3.20 5.83
C GLU A 27 13.03 -1.77 6.32
N GLN A 28 12.19 -1.01 5.63
CA GLN A 28 11.87 0.36 6.03
C GLN A 28 11.12 0.40 7.36
N CYS A 29 10.24 -0.55 7.61
CA CYS A 29 9.56 -0.65 8.90
C CYS A 29 10.57 -0.81 10.04
N VAL A 30 11.57 -1.67 9.87
CA VAL A 30 12.63 -1.85 10.87
C VAL A 30 13.38 -0.54 11.10
N THR A 31 13.76 0.13 10.02
CA THR A 31 14.48 1.41 10.10
C THR A 31 13.68 2.48 10.83
N LEU A 32 12.36 2.51 10.62
CA LEU A 32 11.47 3.51 11.23
C LEU A 32 10.98 3.11 12.64
N GLY A 33 11.34 1.92 13.10
CA GLY A 33 10.94 1.46 14.43
C GLY A 33 9.53 0.91 14.52
N PHE A 34 8.95 0.48 13.39
CA PHE A 34 7.63 -0.15 13.38
C PHE A 34 7.74 -1.66 13.49
N ASP A 35 6.81 -2.27 14.20
CA ASP A 35 6.71 -3.71 14.31
C ASP A 35 5.80 -4.23 13.20
N CYS A 36 6.32 -5.08 12.32
CA CYS A 36 5.56 -5.66 11.22
C CYS A 36 5.37 -7.17 11.46
N PHE A 37 4.13 -7.57 11.71
CA PHE A 37 3.81 -8.98 12.00
C PHE A 37 3.12 -9.69 10.84
N TYR A 38 2.59 -8.96 9.85
CA TYR A 38 1.82 -9.56 8.77
C TYR A 38 2.17 -8.93 7.43
N GLN A 39 2.31 -9.79 6.44
CA GLN A 39 2.44 -9.42 5.04
C GLN A 39 1.45 -10.27 4.25
N THR A 40 0.63 -9.65 3.43
CA THR A 40 -0.39 -10.33 2.66
C THR A 40 -0.28 -9.98 1.19
N VAL A 41 -0.43 -10.97 0.33
CA VAL A 41 -0.54 -10.76 -1.12
C VAL A 41 -1.98 -11.06 -1.51
N VAL A 42 -2.59 -10.16 -2.27
CA VAL A 42 -3.96 -10.32 -2.74
C VAL A 42 -4.03 -10.00 -4.24
N GLY A 43 -4.89 -10.72 -4.97
CA GLY A 43 -5.07 -10.49 -6.40
C GLY A 43 -5.86 -9.22 -6.67
N ASP A 44 -6.06 -8.93 -7.96
CA ASP A 44 -6.78 -7.74 -8.43
C ASP A 44 -8.29 -7.94 -8.31
N ASP A 45 -8.77 -8.04 -7.09
CA ASP A 45 -10.17 -8.32 -6.74
C ASP A 45 -10.61 -7.37 -5.63
N LYS A 46 -11.59 -6.54 -5.93
CA LYS A 46 -12.07 -5.51 -5.01
C LYS A 46 -12.51 -6.09 -3.66
N LYS A 47 -13.32 -7.13 -3.69
CA LYS A 47 -13.89 -7.72 -2.46
C LYS A 47 -12.80 -8.31 -1.56
N ARG A 48 -11.86 -9.03 -2.16
CA ARG A 48 -10.74 -9.61 -1.41
C ARG A 48 -9.82 -8.55 -0.84
N LEU A 49 -9.59 -7.48 -1.58
CA LEU A 49 -8.81 -6.36 -1.07
C LEU A 49 -9.51 -5.69 0.11
N GLU A 50 -10.83 -5.45 0.01
CA GLU A 50 -11.61 -4.89 1.11
C GLU A 50 -11.49 -5.74 2.37
N GLU A 51 -11.66 -7.04 2.25
CA GLU A 51 -11.56 -7.98 3.38
C GLU A 51 -10.17 -7.96 4.00
N THR A 52 -9.13 -7.93 3.15
CA THR A 52 -7.74 -7.90 3.61
C THR A 52 -7.45 -6.61 4.38
N VAL A 53 -7.89 -5.47 3.86
CA VAL A 53 -7.67 -4.18 4.52
C VAL A 53 -8.43 -4.10 5.84
N LYS A 54 -9.67 -4.60 5.89
CA LYS A 54 -10.44 -4.62 7.13
C LYS A 54 -9.77 -5.46 8.21
N THR A 55 -9.24 -6.60 7.84
CA THR A 55 -8.51 -7.47 8.76
C THR A 55 -7.26 -6.74 9.28
N ALA A 56 -6.50 -6.10 8.39
CA ALA A 56 -5.31 -5.36 8.75
C ALA A 56 -5.64 -4.17 9.68
N GLU A 57 -6.71 -3.45 9.39
CA GLU A 57 -7.15 -2.31 10.19
C GLU A 57 -7.45 -2.69 11.63
N ASN A 58 -7.99 -3.89 11.86
CA ASN A 58 -8.33 -4.35 13.19
C ASN A 58 -7.12 -4.70 14.06
N ARG A 59 -5.93 -4.80 13.47
CA ARG A 59 -4.75 -5.27 14.21
C ARG A 59 -3.49 -4.43 14.00
N SER A 60 -3.51 -3.47 13.09
CA SER A 60 -2.33 -2.66 12.79
C SER A 60 -2.69 -1.18 12.71
N ASP A 61 -1.72 -0.33 13.04
CA ASP A 61 -1.89 1.12 13.05
C ASP A 61 -1.61 1.74 11.66
N ILE A 62 -0.64 1.18 10.95
CA ILE A 62 -0.20 1.66 9.64
C ILE A 62 -0.29 0.52 8.65
N ILE A 63 -0.95 0.75 7.52
CA ILE A 63 -1.13 -0.25 6.48
C ILE A 63 -0.52 0.27 5.19
N PHE A 64 0.52 -0.39 4.69
CA PHE A 64 1.10 -0.09 3.38
C PHE A 64 0.42 -0.98 2.34
N VAL A 65 -0.13 -0.37 1.30
CA VAL A 65 -0.76 -1.09 0.19
C VAL A 65 -0.02 -0.71 -1.09
N SER A 66 0.57 -1.68 -1.77
CA SER A 66 1.29 -1.46 -3.01
C SER A 66 0.58 -2.12 -4.19
N GLY A 67 0.57 -1.45 -5.33
CA GLY A 67 -0.01 -1.94 -6.58
C GLY A 67 -1.44 -1.49 -6.83
N GLY A 68 -1.88 -1.62 -8.07
CA GLY A 68 -3.26 -1.35 -8.47
C GLY A 68 -3.67 0.11 -8.49
N LEU A 69 -2.73 1.04 -8.67
CA LEU A 69 -3.00 2.48 -8.68
C LEU A 69 -3.17 3.09 -10.07
N GLY A 70 -2.92 2.32 -11.14
CA GLY A 70 -3.03 2.82 -12.50
C GLY A 70 -4.47 3.02 -12.96
N GLN A 71 -4.66 3.15 -14.27
CA GLN A 71 -5.97 3.42 -14.86
C GLN A 71 -6.55 2.23 -15.63
N ALA A 72 -5.89 1.06 -15.58
CA ALA A 72 -6.42 -0.14 -16.19
C ALA A 72 -7.63 -0.66 -15.39
N GLU A 73 -8.46 -1.50 -16.03
CA GLU A 73 -9.64 -2.03 -15.37
C GLU A 73 -9.31 -2.87 -14.13
N ASP A 74 -8.16 -3.55 -14.15
CA ASP A 74 -7.70 -4.36 -13.04
C ASP A 74 -6.94 -3.55 -11.98
N ASP A 75 -6.77 -2.24 -12.18
CA ASP A 75 -6.19 -1.36 -11.18
C ASP A 75 -7.29 -0.88 -10.23
N ILE A 76 -7.58 -1.69 -9.22
CA ILE A 76 -8.74 -1.49 -8.35
C ILE A 76 -8.40 -0.86 -6.99
N THR A 77 -7.12 -0.71 -6.67
CA THR A 77 -6.70 -0.34 -5.31
C THR A 77 -7.19 1.04 -4.89
N LEU A 78 -6.93 2.06 -5.71
CA LEU A 78 -7.26 3.44 -5.34
C LEU A 78 -8.75 3.61 -5.05
N GLN A 79 -9.60 3.15 -5.96
CA GLN A 79 -11.05 3.29 -5.79
C GLN A 79 -11.57 2.49 -4.60
N THR A 80 -11.08 1.27 -4.43
CA THR A 80 -11.49 0.41 -3.32
C THR A 80 -11.18 1.06 -1.97
N ILE A 81 -9.95 1.54 -1.82
CA ILE A 81 -9.53 2.14 -0.55
C ILE A 81 -10.26 3.47 -0.30
N LYS A 82 -10.42 4.30 -1.32
CA LYS A 82 -11.17 5.56 -1.18
C LYS A 82 -12.63 5.31 -0.79
N ASP A 83 -13.25 4.29 -1.34
CA ASP A 83 -14.61 3.92 -0.99
C ASP A 83 -14.74 3.45 0.46
N MET A 84 -13.69 2.82 1.01
CA MET A 84 -13.67 2.37 2.40
C MET A 84 -13.46 3.52 3.39
N TYR A 85 -12.80 4.59 2.95
CA TYR A 85 -12.44 5.71 3.82
C TYR A 85 -12.87 7.05 3.22
N PRO A 86 -14.19 7.26 3.03
CA PRO A 86 -14.69 8.46 2.35
C PRO A 86 -14.39 9.75 3.11
N ASP A 87 -14.26 9.69 4.43
CA ASP A 87 -14.05 10.86 5.28
C ASP A 87 -12.60 11.02 5.74
N ALA A 88 -11.68 10.21 5.20
CA ALA A 88 -10.29 10.29 5.59
C ALA A 88 -9.63 11.56 5.04
N SER A 89 -8.72 12.14 5.82
CA SER A 89 -7.85 13.18 5.27
C SER A 89 -6.82 12.51 4.37
N ALA A 90 -6.49 13.16 3.25
CA ALA A 90 -5.62 12.57 2.24
C ALA A 90 -4.47 13.52 1.88
N VAL A 91 -3.27 12.96 1.82
CA VAL A 91 -2.08 13.64 1.29
C VAL A 91 -1.65 12.88 0.05
N GLU A 92 -1.57 13.57 -1.09
CA GLU A 92 -1.15 12.95 -2.33
C GLU A 92 0.37 12.80 -2.36
N LEU A 93 0.83 11.66 -2.85
CA LEU A 93 2.25 11.38 -3.04
C LEU A 93 2.55 11.46 -4.53
N GLU A 94 3.40 12.41 -4.92
CA GLU A 94 3.75 12.61 -6.33
C GLU A 94 4.61 11.47 -6.86
N ASN A 95 4.28 10.97 -8.04
CA ASN A 95 5.06 9.93 -8.70
C ASN A 95 5.97 10.58 -9.76
N HIS A 96 7.22 10.78 -9.40
CA HIS A 96 8.21 11.40 -10.28
C HIS A 96 8.77 10.43 -11.33
N ASN A 97 8.42 9.15 -11.23
CA ASN A 97 8.95 8.09 -12.08
C ASN A 97 7.87 7.31 -12.83
N GLY A 98 6.64 7.81 -12.81
CA GLY A 98 5.49 7.16 -13.46
C GLY A 98 4.27 8.06 -13.44
N SER A 99 3.11 7.51 -13.81
CA SER A 99 1.88 8.28 -14.00
C SER A 99 0.90 8.23 -12.83
N ALA A 100 0.94 7.19 -12.02
CA ALA A 100 -0.02 7.01 -10.95
C ALA A 100 0.54 7.50 -9.62
N ASN A 101 -0.08 8.51 -9.04
CA ASN A 101 0.31 9.01 -7.72
C ASN A 101 -0.15 8.07 -6.62
N GLY A 102 0.61 8.04 -5.52
CA GLY A 102 0.17 7.38 -4.29
C GLY A 102 -0.56 8.36 -3.39
N CYS A 103 -0.95 7.91 -2.22
CA CYS A 103 -1.52 8.80 -1.22
C CYS A 103 -1.42 8.23 0.19
N ILE A 104 -1.50 9.13 1.17
CA ILE A 104 -1.58 8.76 2.58
C ILE A 104 -2.96 9.16 3.05
N LEU A 105 -3.73 8.18 3.54
CA LEU A 105 -5.06 8.41 4.09
C LEU A 105 -5.00 8.23 5.60
N GLU A 106 -5.55 9.21 6.32
CA GLU A 106 -5.61 9.16 7.76
C GLU A 106 -7.04 9.31 8.24
N LYS A 107 -7.48 8.40 9.10
CA LYS A 107 -8.78 8.48 9.75
C LYS A 107 -8.62 7.98 11.18
N GLN A 108 -8.93 8.83 12.15
CA GLN A 108 -8.75 8.52 13.57
C GLN A 108 -7.29 8.16 13.84
N LYS A 109 -7.03 6.96 14.34
CA LYS A 109 -5.66 6.51 14.66
C LYS A 109 -5.08 5.58 13.60
N LYS A 110 -5.73 5.46 12.45
CA LYS A 110 -5.30 4.56 11.37
C LYS A 110 -4.76 5.33 10.19
N THR A 111 -3.67 4.81 9.63
CA THR A 111 -3.01 5.38 8.46
C THR A 111 -2.91 4.31 7.39
N VAL A 112 -3.40 4.61 6.18
CA VAL A 112 -3.29 3.73 5.03
C VAL A 112 -2.47 4.45 3.97
N ILE A 113 -1.39 3.83 3.53
CA ILE A 113 -0.45 4.43 2.58
C ILE A 113 -0.49 3.62 1.29
N LEU A 114 -0.93 4.26 0.20
CA LEU A 114 -1.03 3.64 -1.12
C LEU A 114 0.19 3.98 -1.95
N LEU A 115 0.85 2.96 -2.48
CA LEU A 115 2.08 3.10 -3.24
C LEU A 115 1.97 2.35 -4.57
N PRO A 116 2.66 2.83 -5.64
CA PRO A 116 2.61 2.14 -6.93
C PRO A 116 3.26 0.76 -6.89
N GLY A 117 2.91 -0.09 -7.85
CA GLY A 117 3.37 -1.48 -7.88
C GLY A 117 4.78 -1.67 -8.42
N SER A 118 5.29 -0.74 -9.23
CA SER A 118 6.64 -0.85 -9.77
C SER A 118 7.68 -0.45 -8.72
N PRO A 119 8.72 -1.28 -8.46
CA PRO A 119 9.79 -0.91 -7.51
C PRO A 119 10.48 0.40 -7.89
N LYS A 120 10.63 0.69 -9.18
CA LYS A 120 11.24 1.93 -9.66
C LYS A 120 10.44 3.17 -9.28
N GLU A 121 9.15 3.02 -9.02
CA GLU A 121 8.26 4.09 -8.62
C GLU A 121 8.05 4.09 -7.09
N LEU A 122 7.86 2.93 -6.50
CA LEU A 122 7.59 2.78 -5.07
C LEU A 122 8.77 3.24 -4.20
N GLU A 123 9.98 2.75 -4.50
CA GLU A 123 11.13 3.03 -3.64
C GLU A 123 11.48 4.52 -3.56
N PRO A 124 11.59 5.25 -4.68
CA PRO A 124 11.83 6.70 -4.60
C PRO A 124 10.70 7.45 -3.90
N MET A 125 9.45 7.11 -4.18
CA MET A 125 8.29 7.75 -3.56
C MET A 125 8.34 7.56 -2.04
N PHE A 126 8.64 6.35 -1.58
CA PHE A 126 8.76 6.06 -0.16
C PHE A 126 9.88 6.88 0.48
N ARG A 127 11.08 6.84 -0.10
CA ARG A 127 12.25 7.52 0.47
C ARG A 127 12.08 9.02 0.52
N GLU A 128 11.48 9.61 -0.50
CA GLU A 128 11.35 11.07 -0.61
C GLU A 128 10.17 11.64 0.16
N GLN A 129 9.05 10.90 0.23
CA GLN A 129 7.79 11.46 0.71
C GLN A 129 7.17 10.73 1.90
N VAL A 130 7.41 9.44 2.05
CA VAL A 130 6.82 8.66 3.13
C VAL A 130 7.71 8.61 4.36
N SER A 131 8.99 8.32 4.17
CA SER A 131 9.93 8.19 5.31
C SER A 131 10.09 9.48 6.10
N VAL A 132 9.79 10.64 5.50
CA VAL A 132 9.88 11.96 6.14
C VAL A 132 8.53 12.45 6.67
N TYR A 133 7.49 11.69 6.46
CA TYR A 133 6.13 12.04 6.93
C TYR A 133 5.98 11.59 8.41
#